data_aae01f9caf9a27fcd985cb4e1df9a5e8
#
_entry.id   aae01f9caf9a27fcd985cb4e1df9a5e8
#
_cell.length_a   1.000
_cell.length_b   1.000
_cell.length_c   1.000
_cell.angle_alpha   90.00
_cell.angle_beta   90.00
_cell.angle_gamma   90.00
#
_symmetry.space_group_name_H-M   'P 1'
#
loop_
_entity.id
_entity.type
_entity.pdbx_description
1 polymer ?
#
loop_
_entity_poly.entity_id
_entity_poly.type
_entity_poly.pdbx_seq_one_letter_code
_entity_poly.pdbx_strand_id
1 'polypeptide(L)'
;MPKHSENRKVPYSASKMFDLVSDIESYPAFLPWCSGARIKRQYDADNKYVIIADLIISFKAFREQFTSEVTLDRNSNEILVNYVDGPFKYLINRWQFTDEKDGECMAAFAVDFEFKSKILQALIGIVFNDAMIKIVGAFEKRAFDLYGLDNEA
;
A
#
# COMPACT_ATOMS: atom_id res chain seq x y z
N MET A 1 4.17 -2.45 -19.20
CA MET A 1 3.61 -2.98 -17.95
C MET A 1 3.99 -2.06 -16.81
N PRO A 2 3.02 -1.38 -16.19
CA PRO A 2 3.35 -0.49 -15.08
C PRO A 2 3.91 -1.25 -13.89
N LYS A 3 5.11 -0.91 -13.54
CA LYS A 3 5.71 -1.38 -12.29
C LYS A 3 6.61 -0.30 -11.75
N HIS A 4 6.71 -0.26 -10.44
CA HIS A 4 7.45 0.76 -9.74
C HIS A 4 8.06 0.17 -8.49
N SER A 5 9.29 0.54 -8.19
CA SER A 5 9.89 0.19 -6.92
C SER A 5 10.75 1.34 -6.45
N GLU A 6 10.74 1.58 -5.15
CA GLU A 6 11.59 2.61 -4.56
C GLU A 6 11.90 2.26 -3.12
N ASN A 7 12.99 2.83 -2.63
CA ASN A 7 13.37 2.74 -1.23
C ASN A 7 13.36 4.16 -0.68
N ARG A 8 12.75 4.33 0.50
CA ARG A 8 12.63 5.65 1.10
C ARG A 8 12.94 5.57 2.58
N LYS A 9 13.87 6.39 3.04
CA LYS A 9 14.17 6.48 4.46
C LYS A 9 13.14 7.39 5.12
N VAL A 10 12.53 6.92 6.20
CA VAL A 10 11.54 7.69 6.94
C VAL A 10 11.94 7.75 8.41
N PRO A 11 11.57 8.85 9.12
CA PRO A 11 12.00 9.07 10.50
C PRO A 11 11.12 8.34 11.52
N TYR A 12 10.71 7.12 11.21
CA TYR A 12 9.85 6.31 12.07
C TYR A 12 10.37 4.88 12.06
N SER A 13 10.04 4.13 13.12
CA SER A 13 10.48 2.74 13.22
C SER A 13 9.77 1.86 12.21
N ALA A 14 10.37 0.72 11.89
CA ALA A 14 9.76 -0.27 11.02
C ALA A 14 8.41 -0.73 11.55
N SER A 15 8.30 -0.90 12.87
CA SER A 15 7.04 -1.32 13.50
C SER A 15 5.94 -0.30 13.30
N LYS A 16 6.24 0.99 13.45
CA LYS A 16 5.24 2.05 13.23
C LYS A 16 4.78 2.11 11.79
N MET A 17 5.72 2.00 10.85
CA MET A 17 5.36 2.02 9.43
C MET A 17 4.57 0.77 9.05
N PHE A 18 4.93 -0.38 9.60
CA PHE A 18 4.19 -1.62 9.38
C PHE A 18 2.74 -1.46 9.87
N ASP A 19 2.55 -0.93 11.07
CA ASP A 19 1.21 -0.73 11.63
C ASP A 19 0.38 0.20 10.75
N LEU A 20 1.00 1.27 10.27
CA LEU A 20 0.30 2.25 9.44
C LEU A 20 -0.17 1.63 8.12
N VAL A 21 0.72 0.93 7.43
CA VAL A 21 0.41 0.37 6.12
C VAL A 21 -0.54 -0.82 6.24
N SER A 22 -0.51 -1.54 7.36
CA SER A 22 -1.42 -2.67 7.58
C SER A 22 -2.84 -2.24 7.96
N ASP A 23 -3.06 -0.97 8.27
CA ASP A 23 -4.38 -0.45 8.65
C ASP A 23 -5.17 -0.08 7.40
N ILE A 24 -5.64 -1.09 6.70
CA ILE A 24 -6.26 -0.96 5.38
C ILE A 24 -7.53 -0.13 5.41
N GLU A 25 -8.35 -0.28 6.45
CA GLU A 25 -9.63 0.44 6.52
C GLU A 25 -9.47 1.94 6.71
N SER A 26 -8.28 2.40 7.05
CA SER A 26 -7.98 3.83 7.15
C SER A 26 -7.59 4.45 5.81
N TYR A 27 -7.33 3.65 4.80
CA TYR A 27 -6.85 4.15 3.50
C TYR A 27 -7.71 5.26 2.89
N PRO A 28 -9.05 5.17 2.90
CA PRO A 28 -9.85 6.25 2.31
C PRO A 28 -9.67 7.61 2.98
N ALA A 29 -9.17 7.64 4.22
CA ALA A 29 -8.98 8.88 4.95
C ALA A 29 -7.80 9.71 4.42
N PHE A 30 -6.84 9.07 3.73
CA PHE A 30 -5.64 9.80 3.32
C PHE A 30 -5.10 9.41 1.94
N LEU A 31 -5.43 8.23 1.44
CA LEU A 31 -4.83 7.72 0.21
C LEU A 31 -5.56 8.27 -1.01
N PRO A 32 -4.86 8.87 -1.97
CA PRO A 32 -5.54 9.39 -3.16
C PRO A 32 -6.18 8.26 -3.97
N TRP A 33 -7.33 8.55 -4.54
CA TRP A 33 -8.09 7.63 -5.39
C TRP A 33 -8.64 6.40 -4.69
N CYS A 34 -8.47 6.28 -3.37
CA CYS A 34 -9.10 5.21 -2.61
C CYS A 34 -10.34 5.78 -1.93
N SER A 35 -11.51 5.42 -2.41
CA SER A 35 -12.78 5.95 -1.90
C SER A 35 -13.48 4.98 -0.95
N GLY A 36 -12.97 3.77 -0.80
CA GLY A 36 -13.54 2.80 0.13
C GLY A 36 -12.57 1.67 0.42
N ALA A 37 -12.63 1.14 1.62
CA ALA A 37 -11.82 0.00 2.03
C ALA A 37 -12.57 -0.78 3.10
N ARG A 38 -12.66 -2.09 2.93
CA ARG A 38 -13.38 -2.94 3.86
C ARG A 38 -12.70 -4.29 4.00
N ILE A 39 -12.49 -4.71 5.24
CA ILE A 39 -11.97 -6.04 5.53
C ILE A 39 -13.13 -7.03 5.47
N LYS A 40 -13.02 -8.04 4.61
CA LYS A 40 -14.04 -9.08 4.46
C LYS A 40 -13.83 -10.19 5.48
N ARG A 41 -12.58 -10.56 5.72
CA ARG A 41 -12.22 -11.56 6.73
C ARG A 41 -10.73 -11.49 7.00
N GLN A 42 -10.32 -12.05 8.11
CA GLN A 42 -8.91 -12.08 8.50
C GLN A 42 -8.65 -13.32 9.35
N TYR A 43 -7.45 -13.86 9.26
CA TYR A 43 -7.10 -15.09 9.98
C TYR A 43 -5.59 -15.25 10.06
N ASP A 44 -5.16 -16.08 11.03
CA ASP A 44 -3.76 -16.44 11.18
C ASP A 44 -3.40 -17.59 10.25
N ALA A 45 -2.18 -17.57 9.68
CA ALA A 45 -1.70 -18.63 8.81
C ALA A 45 -0.17 -18.70 8.91
N ASP A 46 0.37 -19.78 9.47
CA ASP A 46 1.82 -20.06 9.50
C ASP A 46 2.66 -18.88 10.03
N ASN A 47 2.32 -18.39 11.21
CA ASN A 47 3.00 -17.26 11.86
C ASN A 47 2.83 -15.92 11.13
N LYS A 48 1.91 -15.87 10.17
CA LYS A 48 1.56 -14.64 9.46
C LYS A 48 0.09 -14.35 9.68
N TYR A 49 -0.30 -13.13 9.37
CA TYR A 49 -1.68 -12.72 9.48
C TYR A 49 -2.18 -12.37 8.09
N VAL A 50 -3.34 -12.90 7.70
CA VAL A 50 -3.89 -12.69 6.36
C VAL A 50 -5.17 -11.90 6.46
N ILE A 51 -5.27 -10.86 5.63
CA ILE A 51 -6.47 -10.02 5.54
C ILE A 51 -6.99 -10.09 4.10
N ILE A 52 -8.26 -10.46 3.95
CA ILE A 52 -8.92 -10.37 2.65
C ILE A 52 -9.72 -9.09 2.67
N ALA A 53 -9.39 -8.17 1.79
CA ALA A 53 -9.97 -6.84 1.80
C ALA A 53 -10.43 -6.39 0.42
N ASP A 54 -11.50 -5.59 0.40
CA ASP A 54 -11.97 -4.92 -0.80
C ASP A 54 -11.54 -3.46 -0.75
N LEU A 55 -11.02 -2.97 -1.86
CA LEU A 55 -10.71 -1.56 -2.05
C LEU A 55 -11.50 -1.02 -3.22
N ILE A 56 -11.96 0.21 -3.09
CA ILE A 56 -12.63 0.92 -4.17
C ILE A 56 -11.70 2.01 -4.66
N ILE A 57 -11.35 1.95 -5.93
CA ILE A 57 -10.49 2.93 -6.58
C ILE A 57 -11.35 3.83 -7.44
N SER A 58 -11.23 5.14 -7.26
CA SER A 58 -11.94 6.12 -8.07
C SER A 58 -10.91 7.03 -8.73
N PHE A 59 -10.89 7.02 -10.06
CA PHE A 59 -9.95 7.84 -10.83
C PHE A 59 -10.66 8.39 -12.05
N LYS A 60 -10.86 9.69 -12.08
CA LYS A 60 -11.61 10.36 -13.15
C LYS A 60 -13.01 9.73 -13.29
N ALA A 61 -13.35 9.24 -14.46
CA ALA A 61 -14.65 8.60 -14.70
C ALA A 61 -14.67 7.13 -14.27
N PHE A 62 -13.54 6.57 -13.87
CA PHE A 62 -13.44 5.17 -13.51
C PHE A 62 -13.65 4.98 -12.01
N ARG A 63 -14.46 3.98 -11.68
CA ARG A 63 -14.67 3.55 -10.29
C ARG A 63 -14.68 2.04 -10.30
N GLU A 64 -13.69 1.44 -9.66
CA GLU A 64 -13.51 -0.01 -9.68
C GLU A 64 -13.31 -0.54 -8.28
N GLN A 65 -13.86 -1.71 -8.02
CA GLN A 65 -13.65 -2.41 -6.75
C GLN A 65 -12.80 -3.65 -7.01
N PHE A 66 -11.84 -3.90 -6.14
CA PHE A 66 -11.06 -5.12 -6.25
C PHE A 66 -10.81 -5.73 -4.88
N THR A 67 -10.63 -7.04 -4.87
CA THR A 67 -10.35 -7.81 -3.66
C THR A 67 -8.89 -8.23 -3.70
N SER A 68 -8.21 -8.07 -2.57
CA SER A 68 -6.82 -8.49 -2.44
C SER A 68 -6.63 -9.32 -1.17
N GLU A 69 -5.58 -10.15 -1.22
CA GLU A 69 -5.12 -10.91 -0.08
C GLU A 69 -3.86 -10.25 0.44
N VAL A 70 -3.94 -9.73 1.66
CA VAL A 70 -2.84 -9.00 2.28
C VAL A 70 -2.22 -9.91 3.34
N THR A 71 -0.96 -10.27 3.15
CA THR A 71 -0.24 -11.13 4.09
C THR A 71 0.70 -10.26 4.90
N LEU A 72 0.51 -10.26 6.21
CA LEU A 72 1.30 -9.47 7.15
C LEU A 72 2.28 -10.38 7.85
N ASP A 73 3.58 -10.13 7.66
CA ASP A 73 4.63 -10.87 8.33
C ASP A 73 5.37 -9.91 9.27
N ARG A 74 4.93 -9.90 10.52
CA ARG A 74 5.48 -8.96 11.51
C ARG A 74 6.91 -9.32 11.91
N ASN A 75 7.30 -10.57 11.76
CA ASN A 75 8.66 -10.99 12.10
C ASN A 75 9.69 -10.38 11.15
N SER A 76 9.33 -10.22 9.89
CA SER A 76 10.21 -9.61 8.90
C SER A 76 9.79 -8.19 8.54
N ASN A 77 8.71 -7.66 9.12
CA ASN A 77 8.13 -6.36 8.77
C ASN A 77 7.83 -6.27 7.27
N GLU A 78 7.24 -7.32 6.74
CA GLU A 78 6.90 -7.39 5.32
C GLU A 78 5.41 -7.49 5.13
N ILE A 79 4.89 -6.75 4.15
CA ILE A 79 3.49 -6.82 3.75
C ILE A 79 3.44 -7.18 2.28
N LEU A 80 2.72 -8.26 1.96
CA LEU A 80 2.57 -8.71 0.59
C LEU A 80 1.11 -8.67 0.20
N VAL A 81 0.81 -7.99 -0.89
CA VAL A 81 -0.56 -7.86 -1.40
C VAL A 81 -0.66 -8.62 -2.70
N ASN A 82 -1.53 -9.61 -2.74
CA ASN A 82 -1.82 -10.38 -3.95
C ASN A 82 -3.25 -10.13 -4.40
N TYR A 83 -3.42 -9.99 -5.69
CA TYR A 83 -4.72 -9.78 -6.31
C TYR A 83 -5.57 -11.03 -6.24
N VAL A 84 -6.86 -10.86 -5.92
CA VAL A 84 -7.81 -11.97 -5.90
C VAL A 84 -8.85 -11.81 -7.00
N ASP A 85 -9.52 -10.64 -7.07
CA ASP A 85 -10.61 -10.44 -8.02
C ASP A 85 -10.82 -8.95 -8.28
N GLY A 86 -11.22 -8.63 -9.51
CA GLY A 86 -11.52 -7.24 -9.88
C GLY A 86 -11.04 -6.91 -11.30
N PRO A 87 -10.63 -5.65 -11.53
CA PRO A 87 -10.34 -5.16 -12.87
C PRO A 87 -8.93 -5.42 -13.38
N PHE A 88 -8.11 -6.11 -12.62
CA PHE A 88 -6.72 -6.36 -13.01
C PHE A 88 -6.55 -7.72 -13.67
N LYS A 89 -5.57 -7.82 -14.56
CA LYS A 89 -5.07 -9.12 -15.00
C LYS A 89 -4.22 -9.73 -13.90
N TYR A 90 -3.41 -8.90 -13.25
CA TYR A 90 -2.64 -9.25 -12.08
C TYR A 90 -2.29 -7.98 -11.32
N LEU A 91 -1.98 -8.14 -10.04
CA LEU A 91 -1.43 -7.06 -9.21
C LEU A 91 -0.67 -7.71 -8.06
N ILE A 92 0.54 -7.27 -7.86
CA ILE A 92 1.32 -7.65 -6.69
C ILE A 92 1.98 -6.39 -6.13
N ASN A 93 1.89 -6.22 -4.81
CA ASN A 93 2.47 -5.09 -4.12
C ASN A 93 3.20 -5.60 -2.89
N ARG A 94 4.41 -5.12 -2.67
CA ARG A 94 5.22 -5.55 -1.53
C ARG A 94 5.77 -4.34 -0.81
N TRP A 95 5.67 -4.40 0.51
CA TRP A 95 6.32 -3.43 1.41
C TRP A 95 7.28 -4.20 2.30
N GLN A 96 8.44 -3.62 2.54
CA GLN A 96 9.39 -4.14 3.50
C GLN A 96 9.98 -3.00 4.29
N PHE A 97 9.96 -3.10 5.61
CA PHE A 97 10.47 -2.06 6.49
C PHE A 97 11.65 -2.61 7.27
N THR A 98 12.79 -1.90 7.18
CA THR A 98 14.02 -2.33 7.85
C THR A 98 14.48 -1.21 8.76
N ASP A 99 14.61 -1.51 10.08
CA ASP A 99 15.05 -0.50 11.04
C ASP A 99 16.47 -0.05 10.74
N GLU A 100 16.65 1.25 10.88
CA GLU A 100 17.94 1.91 10.78
C GLU A 100 18.26 2.54 12.14
N LYS A 101 19.33 3.32 12.22
CA LYS A 101 19.65 4.00 13.48
C LYS A 101 18.65 5.09 13.79
N ASP A 102 18.63 5.49 15.06
CA ASP A 102 17.92 6.69 15.53
C ASP A 102 16.42 6.68 15.29
N GLY A 103 15.81 5.49 15.36
CA GLY A 103 14.37 5.39 15.22
C GLY A 103 13.85 5.55 13.80
N GLU A 104 14.76 5.46 12.83
CA GLU A 104 14.40 5.54 11.41
C GLU A 104 14.23 4.15 10.82
N CYS A 105 13.62 4.06 9.67
CA CYS A 105 13.62 2.82 8.91
C CYS A 105 13.72 3.09 7.42
N MET A 106 14.15 2.07 6.69
CA MET A 106 14.10 2.08 5.24
C MET A 106 12.82 1.39 4.80
N ALA A 107 11.96 2.11 4.08
CA ALA A 107 10.73 1.54 3.54
C ALA A 107 10.96 1.21 2.07
N ALA A 108 10.88 -0.08 1.74
CA ALA A 108 10.98 -0.55 0.37
C ALA A 108 9.58 -0.84 -0.14
N PHE A 109 9.22 -0.24 -1.27
CA PHE A 109 7.91 -0.36 -1.88
C PHE A 109 8.06 -0.86 -3.31
N ALA A 110 7.28 -1.85 -3.69
CA ALA A 110 7.25 -2.35 -5.06
C ALA A 110 5.82 -2.69 -5.45
N VAL A 111 5.43 -2.33 -6.66
CA VAL A 111 4.14 -2.68 -7.21
C VAL A 111 4.27 -3.00 -8.69
N ASP A 112 3.56 -4.02 -9.13
CA ASP A 112 3.53 -4.45 -10.52
C ASP A 112 2.09 -4.87 -10.82
N PHE A 113 1.48 -4.27 -11.84
CA PHE A 113 0.08 -4.58 -12.14
C PHE A 113 -0.25 -4.31 -13.60
N GLU A 114 -1.37 -4.87 -14.03
CA GLU A 114 -1.91 -4.59 -15.35
C GLU A 114 -3.44 -4.70 -15.28
N PHE A 115 -4.13 -3.71 -15.85
CA PHE A 115 -5.59 -3.74 -15.93
C PHE A 115 -6.07 -4.63 -17.08
N LYS A 116 -7.27 -5.19 -16.92
CA LYS A 116 -7.93 -5.93 -18.02
C LYS A 116 -8.35 -4.99 -19.14
N SER A 117 -8.82 -3.79 -18.80
CA SER A 117 -9.24 -2.78 -19.75
C SER A 117 -8.03 -2.13 -20.43
N LYS A 118 -7.98 -2.19 -21.76
CA LYS A 118 -6.89 -1.54 -22.50
C LYS A 118 -6.96 -0.03 -22.39
N ILE A 119 -8.16 0.52 -22.30
CA ILE A 119 -8.35 1.97 -22.16
C ILE A 119 -7.82 2.44 -20.82
N LEU A 120 -8.16 1.73 -19.74
CA LEU A 120 -7.70 2.07 -18.41
C LEU A 120 -6.19 1.89 -18.29
N GLN A 121 -5.66 0.83 -18.90
CA GLN A 121 -4.22 0.58 -18.88
C GLN A 121 -3.46 1.71 -19.60
N ALA A 122 -3.97 2.17 -20.72
CA ALA A 122 -3.35 3.28 -21.45
C ALA A 122 -3.39 4.56 -20.63
N LEU A 123 -4.52 4.82 -19.96
CA LEU A 123 -4.68 6.02 -19.14
C LEU A 123 -3.71 6.03 -17.97
N ILE A 124 -3.62 4.91 -17.25
CA ILE A 124 -2.72 4.84 -16.10
C ILE A 124 -1.26 4.92 -16.54
N GLY A 125 -0.93 4.41 -17.73
CA GLY A 125 0.42 4.50 -18.26
C GLY A 125 0.90 5.92 -18.45
N ILE A 126 -0.01 6.85 -18.75
CA ILE A 126 0.34 8.26 -18.91
C ILE A 126 0.68 8.92 -17.58
N VAL A 127 -0.06 8.57 -16.52
CA VAL A 127 0.04 9.25 -15.21
C VAL A 127 0.76 8.41 -14.15
N PHE A 128 1.29 7.26 -14.53
CA PHE A 128 1.76 6.27 -13.56
C PHE A 128 2.82 6.81 -12.60
N ASN A 129 3.84 7.48 -13.12
CA ASN A 129 4.91 7.99 -12.25
C ASN A 129 4.38 9.01 -11.24
N ASP A 130 3.55 9.94 -11.71
CA ASP A 130 2.96 10.94 -10.80
C ASP A 130 2.05 10.28 -9.78
N ALA A 131 1.31 9.26 -10.19
CA ALA A 131 0.41 8.53 -9.30
C ALA A 131 1.21 7.84 -8.18
N MET A 132 2.31 7.19 -8.54
CA MET A 132 3.14 6.49 -7.55
C MET A 132 3.78 7.45 -6.56
N ILE A 133 4.26 8.60 -7.03
CA ILE A 133 4.82 9.63 -6.16
C ILE A 133 3.76 10.09 -5.15
N LYS A 134 2.54 10.32 -5.62
CA LYS A 134 1.45 10.78 -4.75
C LYS A 134 1.04 9.71 -3.73
N ILE A 135 0.99 8.45 -4.15
CA ILE A 135 0.62 7.36 -3.26
C ILE A 135 1.65 7.18 -2.14
N VAL A 136 2.92 7.08 -2.50
CA VAL A 136 3.98 6.90 -1.51
C VAL A 136 4.07 8.13 -0.61
N GLY A 137 3.94 9.32 -1.19
CA GLY A 137 3.94 10.56 -0.41
C GLY A 137 2.76 10.64 0.56
N ALA A 138 1.60 10.09 0.19
CA ALA A 138 0.44 10.08 1.07
C ALA A 138 0.67 9.19 2.29
N PHE A 139 1.32 8.04 2.12
CA PHE A 139 1.70 7.19 3.26
C PHE A 139 2.68 7.91 4.18
N GLU A 140 3.64 8.60 3.61
CA GLU A 140 4.62 9.35 4.40
C GLU A 140 3.98 10.49 5.17
N LYS A 141 3.06 11.21 4.52
CA LYS A 141 2.33 12.29 5.18
C LYS A 141 1.43 11.75 6.29
N ARG A 142 0.80 10.60 6.05
CA ARG A 142 -0.02 9.96 7.08
C ARG A 142 0.81 9.61 8.30
N ALA A 143 2.04 9.12 8.09
CA ALA A 143 2.95 8.81 9.18
C ALA A 143 3.24 10.08 9.99
N PHE A 144 3.48 11.18 9.32
CA PHE A 144 3.70 12.46 9.99
C PHE A 144 2.45 12.88 10.79
N ASP A 145 1.28 12.74 10.19
CA ASP A 145 0.02 13.12 10.86
C ASP A 145 -0.24 12.27 12.11
N LEU A 146 0.11 10.99 12.07
CA LEU A 146 -0.12 10.08 13.20
C LEU A 146 0.95 10.14 14.26
N TYR A 147 2.21 10.27 13.85
CA TYR A 147 3.34 10.11 14.75
C TYR A 147 4.13 11.40 14.99
N GLY A 148 3.94 12.40 14.16
CA GLY A 148 4.66 13.66 14.25
C GLY A 148 6.14 13.48 13.97
N LEU A 149 6.95 14.28 14.62
CA LEU A 149 8.40 14.19 14.54
C LEU A 149 8.89 13.45 15.79
N ASP A 150 8.98 12.14 15.69
CA ASP A 150 9.24 11.25 16.80
C ASP A 150 10.48 11.61 17.63
N ASN A 151 11.52 12.01 16.93
CA ASN A 151 12.79 12.30 17.58
C ASN A 151 12.81 13.65 18.28
N GLU A 152 11.69 14.35 18.29
CA GLU A 152 11.54 15.58 19.09
C GLU A 152 11.02 15.30 20.47
N ALA A 153 10.59 14.09 20.71
CA ALA A 153 10.00 13.74 22.00
C ALA A 153 11.03 13.66 23.10
#